data_9947df5fd4e84d90a53bd606295d0066
#
_entry.id   9947df5fd4e84d90a53bd606295d0066
#
_cell.length_a   1.000
_cell.length_b   1.000
_cell.length_c   1.000
_cell.angle_alpha   90.00
_cell.angle_beta   90.00
_cell.angle_gamma   90.00
#
_symmetry.space_group_name_H-M   'P 1'
#
loop_
_entity.id
_entity.type
_entity.pdbx_description
1 polymer ?
#
loop_
_entity_poly.entity_id
_entity_poly.type
_entity_poly.pdbx_seq_one_letter_code
_entity_poly.pdbx_strand_id
1 'polypeptide(L)'
;MKKVGLLCGREFTFPPAFIAKVNQLGKADGIAAEFVKLGGTLMNEPAEYSVIVDRISHEIEYYRGYLKHAVLQGTYVINNPFWWTADDKYFNYSVAAKLGIAIPKTVLLPQK
;
A
#
# COMPACT_ATOMS: atom_id res chain seq x y z
N MET A 1 21.55 5.69 4.06
CA MET A 1 20.90 4.40 3.74
C MET A 1 19.44 4.62 3.46
N LYS A 2 18.95 4.05 2.38
CA LYS A 2 17.52 4.10 2.04
C LYS A 2 16.82 2.90 2.62
N LYS A 3 15.70 3.12 3.28
CA LYS A 3 14.91 2.06 3.90
C LYS A 3 13.65 1.76 3.10
N VAL A 4 13.40 0.47 2.92
CA VAL A 4 12.15 -0.06 2.36
C VAL A 4 11.37 -0.69 3.50
N GLY A 5 10.17 -0.17 3.75
CA GLY A 5 9.27 -0.72 4.76
C GLY A 5 8.29 -1.70 4.15
N LEU A 6 8.08 -2.83 4.78
CA LEU A 6 7.02 -3.77 4.40
C LEU A 6 5.93 -3.73 5.48
N LEU A 7 4.75 -3.23 5.11
CA LEU A 7 3.60 -3.14 5.98
C LEU A 7 2.67 -4.30 5.68
N CYS A 8 2.61 -5.28 6.57
CA CYS A 8 1.82 -6.50 6.36
C CYS A 8 1.15 -6.96 7.64
N GLY A 9 0.18 -7.85 7.49
CA GLY A 9 -0.51 -8.50 8.59
C GLY A 9 0.03 -9.90 8.84
N ARG A 10 -0.89 -10.86 8.94
CA ARG A 10 -0.55 -12.26 9.26
C ARG A 10 -0.16 -13.05 8.00
N GLU A 11 0.94 -12.70 7.41
CA GLU A 11 1.51 -13.43 6.29
C GLU A 11 2.83 -14.04 6.74
N PHE A 12 3.10 -15.29 6.36
CA PHE A 12 4.25 -16.02 6.87
C PHE A 12 5.27 -16.41 5.80
N THR A 13 4.92 -16.31 4.54
CA THR A 13 5.80 -16.75 3.42
C THR A 13 6.41 -15.59 2.67
N PHE A 14 5.59 -14.74 2.07
CA PHE A 14 6.08 -13.64 1.24
C PHE A 14 6.89 -12.60 2.03
N PRO A 15 6.41 -12.06 3.19
CA PRO A 15 7.10 -10.95 3.83
C PRO A 15 8.55 -11.26 4.23
N PRO A 16 8.85 -12.38 4.93
CA PRO A 16 10.24 -12.68 5.27
C PRO A 16 11.12 -12.89 4.04
N ALA A 17 10.61 -13.56 3.01
CA ALA A 17 11.33 -13.81 1.79
C ALA A 17 11.63 -12.51 1.03
N PHE A 18 10.66 -11.60 0.98
CA PHE A 18 10.82 -10.29 0.36
C PHE A 18 11.92 -9.48 1.06
N ILE A 19 11.85 -9.38 2.39
CA ILE A 19 12.83 -8.64 3.18
C ILE A 19 14.23 -9.21 2.97
N ALA A 20 14.37 -10.53 3.05
CA ALA A 20 15.67 -11.18 2.83
C ALA A 20 16.23 -10.88 1.44
N LYS A 21 15.37 -10.95 0.41
CA LYS A 21 15.78 -10.71 -0.97
C LYS A 21 16.18 -9.26 -1.21
N VAL A 22 15.40 -8.31 -0.71
CA VAL A 22 15.75 -6.88 -0.84
C VAL A 22 17.06 -6.58 -0.12
N ASN A 23 17.26 -7.12 1.08
CA ASN A 23 18.50 -6.91 1.83
C ASN A 23 19.70 -7.52 1.10
N GLN A 24 19.53 -8.69 0.48
CA GLN A 24 20.59 -9.32 -0.31
C GLN A 24 20.98 -8.46 -1.51
N LEU A 25 19.99 -8.03 -2.30
CA LEU A 25 20.24 -7.31 -3.56
C LEU A 25 20.63 -5.85 -3.32
N GLY A 26 20.07 -5.23 -2.30
CA GLY A 26 20.25 -3.80 -2.04
C GLY A 26 21.50 -3.44 -1.24
N LYS A 27 22.21 -4.42 -0.71
CA LYS A 27 23.34 -4.20 0.19
C LYS A 27 24.41 -3.29 -0.43
N ALA A 28 24.77 -3.55 -1.68
CA ALA A 28 25.80 -2.76 -2.37
C ALA A 28 25.34 -1.33 -2.65
N ASP A 29 24.03 -1.10 -2.73
CA ASP A 29 23.45 0.21 -3.06
C ASP A 29 22.98 0.98 -1.82
N GLY A 30 23.27 0.48 -0.63
CA GLY A 30 22.86 1.10 0.62
C GLY A 30 21.35 1.05 0.86
N ILE A 31 20.69 -0.02 0.40
CA ILE A 31 19.25 -0.24 0.55
C ILE A 31 19.02 -1.38 1.53
N ALA A 32 18.13 -1.15 2.50
CA ALA A 32 17.74 -2.17 3.47
C ALA A 32 16.21 -2.22 3.59
N ALA A 33 15.68 -3.40 3.83
CA ALA A 33 14.25 -3.61 4.07
C ALA A 33 14.00 -4.12 5.47
N GLU A 34 12.88 -3.69 6.05
CA GLU A 34 12.42 -4.14 7.36
C GLU A 34 10.90 -4.06 7.45
N PHE A 35 10.32 -4.74 8.43
CA PHE A 35 8.91 -4.56 8.73
C PHE A 35 8.65 -3.15 9.25
N VAL A 36 7.57 -2.53 8.77
CA VAL A 36 7.14 -1.24 9.32
C VAL A 36 6.61 -1.45 10.73
N LYS A 37 7.18 -0.73 11.67
CA LYS A 37 6.73 -0.74 13.06
C LYS A 37 5.96 0.54 13.32
N LEU A 38 4.68 0.42 13.60
CA LEU A 38 3.83 1.55 13.91
C LEU A 38 3.55 1.64 15.40
N GLY A 39 4.00 2.72 16.00
CA GLY A 39 3.56 3.20 17.30
C GLY A 39 2.72 4.46 17.08
N GLY A 40 2.66 5.33 18.07
CA GLY A 40 2.09 6.66 17.84
C GLY A 40 2.97 7.45 16.89
N THR A 41 2.36 8.08 15.89
CA THR A 41 3.08 8.86 14.89
C THR A 41 2.66 10.32 14.97
N LEU A 42 3.62 11.20 15.18
CA LEU A 42 3.37 12.63 15.16
C LEU A 42 3.31 13.12 13.70
N MET A 43 2.39 14.04 13.45
CA MET A 43 2.13 14.54 12.09
C MET A 43 3.33 15.23 11.46
N ASN A 44 4.21 15.81 12.25
CA ASN A 44 5.36 16.56 11.76
C ASN A 44 6.68 15.77 11.77
N GLU A 45 6.63 14.49 12.09
CA GLU A 45 7.81 13.63 12.00
C GLU A 45 8.20 13.38 10.55
N PRO A 46 9.52 13.38 10.24
CA PRO A 46 9.96 13.05 8.89
C PRO A 46 9.66 11.60 8.54
N ALA A 47 9.51 11.33 7.25
CA ALA A 47 9.29 9.97 6.75
C ALA A 47 10.51 9.10 7.03
N GLU A 48 10.31 7.96 7.67
CA GLU A 48 11.38 7.02 7.97
C GLU A 48 11.78 6.18 6.76
N TYR A 49 10.82 5.89 5.88
CA TYR A 49 10.99 5.00 4.74
C TYR A 49 11.00 5.76 3.44
N SER A 50 11.90 5.36 2.52
CA SER A 50 11.87 5.86 1.14
C SER A 50 10.75 5.21 0.35
N VAL A 51 10.50 3.93 0.60
CA VAL A 51 9.43 3.14 -0.03
C VAL A 51 8.73 2.32 1.03
N ILE A 52 7.41 2.25 0.95
CA ILE A 52 6.62 1.30 1.74
C ILE A 52 5.85 0.39 0.77
N VAL A 53 5.98 -0.91 0.96
CA VAL A 53 5.14 -1.91 0.29
C VAL A 53 3.98 -2.22 1.22
N ASP A 54 2.78 -1.87 0.79
CA ASP A 54 1.55 -2.03 1.56
C ASP A 54 0.85 -3.32 1.19
N ARG A 55 0.65 -4.18 2.19
CA ARG A 55 -0.05 -5.45 2.03
C ARG A 55 -1.18 -5.64 3.03
N ILE A 56 -1.63 -4.57 3.70
CA ILE A 56 -2.62 -4.70 4.77
C ILE A 56 -3.74 -3.66 4.72
N SER A 57 -3.52 -2.49 4.12
CA SER A 57 -4.52 -1.43 4.22
C SER A 57 -5.81 -1.71 3.45
N HIS A 58 -5.79 -2.70 2.54
CA HIS A 58 -7.00 -3.19 1.89
C HIS A 58 -7.95 -3.89 2.89
N GLU A 59 -7.43 -4.44 3.97
CA GLU A 59 -8.24 -5.10 5.01
C GLU A 59 -8.49 -4.19 6.20
N ILE A 60 -7.52 -3.35 6.56
CA ILE A 60 -7.55 -2.56 7.79
C ILE A 60 -7.38 -1.08 7.46
N GLU A 61 -8.46 -0.34 7.56
CA GLU A 61 -8.51 1.09 7.22
C GLU A 61 -7.59 1.97 8.06
N TYR A 62 -7.30 1.54 9.27
CA TYR A 62 -6.41 2.28 10.18
C TYR A 62 -5.09 2.67 9.50
N TYR A 63 -4.53 1.79 8.69
CA TYR A 63 -3.24 2.03 8.05
C TYR A 63 -3.30 3.02 6.89
N ARG A 64 -4.48 3.29 6.34
CA ARG A 64 -4.64 4.18 5.19
C ARG A 64 -4.23 5.62 5.51
N GLY A 65 -4.60 6.10 6.69
CA GLY A 65 -4.20 7.44 7.15
C GLY A 65 -2.69 7.58 7.27
N TYR A 66 -2.05 6.60 7.88
CA TYR A 66 -0.59 6.56 8.00
C TYR A 66 0.09 6.58 6.62
N LEU A 67 -0.38 5.74 5.70
CA LEU A 67 0.21 5.64 4.37
C LEU A 67 0.06 6.93 3.57
N LYS A 68 -1.12 7.57 3.64
CA LYS A 68 -1.33 8.87 2.99
C LYS A 68 -0.42 9.94 3.58
N HIS A 69 -0.27 9.95 4.90
CA HIS A 69 0.67 10.85 5.56
C HIS A 69 2.11 10.59 5.09
N ALA A 70 2.52 9.32 5.01
CA ALA A 70 3.84 8.97 4.52
C ALA A 70 4.11 9.48 3.10
N VAL A 71 3.09 9.39 2.21
CA VAL A 71 3.21 9.94 0.85
C VAL A 71 3.45 11.46 0.88
N LEU A 72 2.74 12.18 1.74
CA LEU A 72 2.95 13.64 1.89
C LEU A 72 4.34 13.97 2.40
N GLN A 73 4.97 13.05 3.14
CA GLN A 73 6.33 13.21 3.65
C GLN A 73 7.40 12.74 2.64
N GLY A 74 6.99 12.32 1.45
CA GLY A 74 7.90 11.92 0.39
C GLY A 74 8.15 10.42 0.24
N THR A 75 7.45 9.57 1.01
CA THR A 75 7.55 8.13 0.86
C THR A 75 6.77 7.67 -0.38
N TYR A 76 7.39 6.81 -1.17
CA TYR A 76 6.69 6.14 -2.28
C TYR A 76 5.98 4.90 -1.74
N VAL A 77 4.66 4.83 -1.90
CA VAL A 77 3.87 3.70 -1.40
C VAL A 77 3.36 2.84 -2.56
N ILE A 78 3.59 1.57 -2.48
CA ILE A 78 3.13 0.55 -3.43
C ILE A 78 2.01 -0.26 -2.74
N ASN A 79 0.76 -0.19 -3.17
CA ASN A 79 0.18 0.68 -4.18
C ASN A 79 -0.22 2.03 -3.59
N ASN A 80 -0.46 3.00 -4.47
CA ASN A 80 -0.79 4.37 -4.06
C ASN A 80 -2.04 4.39 -3.15
N PRO A 81 -1.93 4.89 -1.90
CA PRO A 81 -3.04 4.85 -0.94
C PRO A 81 -4.19 5.79 -1.28
N PHE A 82 -4.00 6.71 -2.20
CA PHE A 82 -5.08 7.60 -2.65
C PHE A 82 -5.99 6.94 -3.69
N TRP A 83 -5.65 5.72 -4.14
CA TRP A 83 -6.37 5.03 -5.22
C TRP A 83 -7.32 3.95 -4.70
N TRP A 84 -7.80 4.06 -3.47
CA TRP A 84 -8.68 3.06 -2.87
C TRP A 84 -10.02 2.92 -3.61
N THR A 85 -10.46 3.95 -4.32
CA THR A 85 -11.64 3.85 -5.18
C THR A 85 -11.47 2.83 -6.31
N ALA A 86 -10.24 2.51 -6.68
CA ALA A 86 -9.95 1.50 -7.70
C ALA A 86 -10.29 0.08 -7.26
N ASP A 87 -10.45 -0.18 -5.96
CA ASP A 87 -10.87 -1.48 -5.44
C ASP A 87 -12.39 -1.66 -5.43
N ASP A 88 -13.15 -0.61 -5.66
CA ASP A 88 -14.60 -0.68 -5.74
C ASP A 88 -15.02 -1.27 -7.09
N LYS A 89 -15.59 -2.48 -7.06
CA LYS A 89 -15.96 -3.20 -8.27
C LYS A 89 -16.99 -2.45 -9.11
N TYR A 90 -17.98 -1.85 -8.46
CA TYR A 90 -19.00 -1.10 -9.18
C TYR A 90 -18.39 0.10 -9.90
N PHE A 91 -17.54 0.85 -9.21
CA PHE A 91 -16.81 1.96 -9.80
C PHE A 91 -15.91 1.51 -10.94
N ASN A 92 -15.17 0.41 -10.77
CA ASN A 92 -14.30 -0.12 -11.82
C ASN A 92 -15.08 -0.53 -13.06
N TYR A 93 -16.25 -1.15 -12.88
CA TYR A 93 -17.12 -1.49 -14.00
C TYR A 93 -17.67 -0.24 -14.69
N SER A 94 -17.98 0.79 -13.93
CA SER A 94 -18.44 2.08 -14.50
C SER A 94 -17.37 2.71 -15.36
N VAL A 95 -16.12 2.72 -14.91
CA VAL A 95 -14.99 3.23 -15.70
C VAL A 95 -14.77 2.39 -16.96
N ALA A 96 -14.77 1.06 -16.82
CA ALA A 96 -14.60 0.15 -17.95
C ALA A 96 -15.69 0.35 -19.00
N ALA A 97 -16.95 0.48 -18.58
CA ALA A 97 -18.07 0.74 -19.47
C ALA A 97 -17.90 2.08 -20.20
N LYS A 98 -17.46 3.10 -19.50
CA LYS A 98 -17.21 4.43 -20.10
C LYS A 98 -16.11 4.37 -21.17
N LEU A 99 -15.13 3.49 -20.99
CA LEU A 99 -14.02 3.28 -21.93
C LEU A 99 -14.37 2.32 -23.06
N GLY A 100 -15.60 1.81 -23.11
CA GLY A 100 -16.03 0.87 -24.14
C GLY A 100 -15.58 -0.57 -23.91
N ILE A 101 -15.11 -0.90 -22.73
CA ILE A 101 -14.71 -2.28 -22.37
C ILE A 101 -15.95 -3.06 -21.95
N ALA A 102 -16.07 -4.29 -22.44
CA ALA A 102 -17.19 -5.16 -22.10
C ALA A 102 -17.19 -5.49 -20.59
N ILE A 103 -18.34 -5.32 -19.96
CA ILE A 103 -18.55 -5.64 -18.54
C ILE A 103 -19.81 -6.50 -18.41
N PRO A 104 -19.94 -7.28 -17.31
CA PRO A 104 -21.21 -7.95 -17.03
C PRO A 104 -22.29 -6.91 -16.68
N LYS A 105 -23.55 -7.28 -16.94
CA LYS A 105 -24.67 -6.44 -16.49
C LYS A 105 -24.63 -6.35 -14.97
N THR A 106 -24.63 -5.14 -14.45
CA THR A 106 -24.37 -4.87 -13.04
C THR A 106 -25.43 -3.94 -12.49
N VAL A 107 -25.97 -4.28 -11.33
CA VAL A 107 -26.95 -3.46 -10.60
C VAL A 107 -26.43 -3.17 -9.21
N LEU A 108 -26.49 -1.92 -8.82
CA LEU A 108 -26.20 -1.51 -7.45
C LEU A 108 -27.47 -1.64 -6.62
N LEU A 109 -27.46 -2.55 -5.66
CA LEU A 109 -28.62 -2.76 -4.80
C LEU A 109 -28.64 -1.74 -3.66
N PRO A 110 -29.82 -1.21 -3.33
CA PRO A 110 -29.92 -0.29 -2.20
C PRO A 110 -29.62 -1.02 -0.89
N GLN A 111 -28.95 -0.32 0.00
CA GLN A 111 -28.63 -0.81 1.33
C GLN A 111 -29.76 -0.42 2.29
N LYS A 112 -30.20 -1.37 3.14
CA LYS A 112 -31.21 -1.09 4.16
C LYS A 112 -30.60 -0.41 5.38
#